data_92e0b590f8f06b1ce2261481e5a2c106
#
_entry.id   92e0b590f8f06b1ce2261481e5a2c106
#
_cell.length_a   1.000
_cell.length_b   1.000
_cell.length_c   1.000
_cell.angle_alpha   90.00
_cell.angle_beta   90.00
_cell.angle_gamma   90.00
#
_symmetry.space_group_name_H-M   'P 1'
#
loop_
_entity.id
_entity.type
_entity.pdbx_description
1 polymer ?
#
loop_
_entity_poly.entity_id
_entity_poly.type
_entity_poly.pdbx_seq_one_letter_code
_entity_poly.pdbx_strand_id
1 'polypeptide(L)'
;MKQRHLIRKSAAVFTAAALGLSAAPVSVWAENDYKTQAKDSLAGFAKDIAKQYESSMSAADTNADSFGVKMNLGLSIDPSVAPMLSSLAGMDMSWLSKISIIADEKFQDNALGIKYDIQLNDTEISPVNLYIDTATSDMYVNVPTISDGYVYGNDKLLIEESADMDTEGDTFIFPKGFSINEYMKNLPSAKDVEDLLNRYGSILIDKADETEAVEEAMYALGAEQNCTRYTGYYLPSTINSMGKELAAAAKEDAQLKQLIENLGSLYAPKEDLFESFIADLESSGGDEVPSDEEGFLTFSVWKDESGRTAGFEISVFGGTDPQTGEDSVVSFVYQNPQQDNNSGLSISFSDGTNYLDLQGSGTITDGKLNGMYTLHYNSDILFHVNVTDYDTEAAKSGSIIGKYSFKAAEGLAGANEELYSMLSAFTLDADVNIQAAEQNYSLSLVSNDTALATLDINTVPSCDMEIPDLSALENVYDASDETSMNEFAATLNLEPVLNNLLTAGMPEELLMALLYSDATEDVYAEEPGTELPSETEVPADIATAEAA
;
A
#
# COMPACT_ATOMS: atom_id res chain seq x y z
N MET A 1 -12.05 25.82 6.64
CA MET A 1 -10.72 25.46 6.14
C MET A 1 -9.77 24.99 7.24
N LYS A 2 -9.75 25.62 8.42
CA LYS A 2 -8.87 25.22 9.57
C LYS A 2 -9.17 23.82 10.13
N GLN A 3 -10.43 23.39 10.23
CA GLN A 3 -10.83 22.05 10.72
C GLN A 3 -10.33 20.90 9.82
N ARG A 4 -10.29 21.07 8.50
CA ARG A 4 -9.78 20.04 7.57
C ARG A 4 -8.28 19.76 7.73
N HIS A 5 -7.50 20.72 8.23
CA HIS A 5 -6.08 20.53 8.51
C HIS A 5 -5.85 19.71 9.79
N LEU A 6 -6.67 19.90 10.84
CA LEU A 6 -6.58 19.12 12.07
C LEU A 6 -6.91 17.63 11.79
N ILE A 7 -8.00 17.39 11.05
CA ILE A 7 -8.45 16.04 10.67
C ILE A 7 -7.40 15.32 9.82
N ARG A 8 -6.74 15.98 8.86
CA ARG A 8 -5.68 15.34 8.05
C ARG A 8 -4.44 14.98 8.85
N LYS A 9 -4.06 15.81 9.82
CA LYS A 9 -2.88 15.56 10.68
C LYS A 9 -3.14 14.46 11.70
N SER A 10 -4.34 14.39 12.27
CA SER A 10 -4.74 13.31 13.17
C SER A 10 -4.86 11.96 12.43
N ALA A 11 -5.42 11.94 11.22
CA ALA A 11 -5.59 10.73 10.43
C ALA A 11 -4.26 10.04 10.10
N ALA A 12 -3.19 10.76 9.83
CA ALA A 12 -1.87 10.18 9.51
C ALA A 12 -1.24 9.44 10.69
N VAL A 13 -1.42 9.95 11.91
CA VAL A 13 -0.93 9.29 13.14
C VAL A 13 -1.75 8.03 13.45
N PHE A 14 -3.04 8.01 13.09
CA PHE A 14 -3.96 6.92 13.42
C PHE A 14 -4.02 5.79 12.39
N THR A 15 -3.68 6.05 11.12
CA THR A 15 -3.68 5.00 10.08
C THR A 15 -2.61 3.93 10.34
N ALA A 16 -1.48 4.30 10.94
CA ALA A 16 -0.45 3.35 11.36
C ALA A 16 -0.91 2.47 12.55
N ALA A 17 -1.83 2.95 13.38
CA ALA A 17 -2.33 2.22 14.53
C ALA A 17 -3.41 1.17 14.18
N ALA A 18 -4.12 1.32 13.06
CA ALA A 18 -5.29 0.51 12.75
C ALA A 18 -4.99 -0.88 12.14
N LEU A 19 -3.78 -1.13 11.65
CA LEU A 19 -3.44 -2.34 10.88
C LEU A 19 -2.93 -3.53 11.72
N GLY A 20 -2.81 -3.41 13.05
CA GLY A 20 -2.07 -4.38 13.86
C GLY A 20 -2.80 -5.10 14.99
N LEU A 21 -4.13 -5.01 15.11
CA LEU A 21 -4.83 -5.58 16.28
C LEU A 21 -5.32 -7.02 16.05
N SER A 22 -4.48 -7.99 16.30
CA SER A 22 -4.89 -9.36 16.57
C SER A 22 -4.21 -9.89 17.84
N ALA A 23 -5.04 -9.99 18.88
CA ALA A 23 -5.02 -10.90 20.02
C ALA A 23 -3.69 -11.40 20.59
N ALA A 24 -3.29 -10.88 21.73
CA ALA A 24 -2.47 -11.64 22.69
C ALA A 24 -3.11 -11.65 24.08
N PRO A 25 -3.17 -12.78 24.80
CA PRO A 25 -3.67 -12.83 26.15
C PRO A 25 -2.54 -12.50 27.15
N VAL A 26 -2.72 -11.48 27.93
CA VAL A 26 -1.90 -11.25 29.13
C VAL A 26 -2.79 -11.03 30.33
N SER A 27 -2.68 -11.90 31.31
CA SER A 27 -3.38 -11.82 32.59
C SER A 27 -2.52 -11.14 33.63
N VAL A 28 -2.97 -10.02 34.17
CA VAL A 28 -2.50 -9.53 35.49
C VAL A 28 -3.62 -8.78 36.20
N TRP A 29 -3.87 -9.15 37.42
CA TRP A 29 -4.75 -8.48 38.37
C TRP A 29 -4.04 -7.22 38.91
N ALA A 30 -4.51 -6.04 38.58
CA ALA A 30 -4.14 -4.82 39.23
C ALA A 30 -5.18 -3.72 38.99
N GLU A 31 -5.38 -2.89 40.02
CA GLU A 31 -6.26 -1.76 40.18
C GLU A 31 -6.89 -1.12 38.94
N ASN A 32 -8.19 -0.84 39.00
CA ASN A 32 -9.06 -0.24 37.99
C ASN A 32 -8.61 1.17 37.57
N ASP A 33 -7.42 1.31 37.01
CA ASP A 33 -6.90 2.57 36.52
C ASP A 33 -6.80 2.56 35.00
N TYR A 34 -7.48 3.49 34.33
CA TYR A 34 -7.42 3.71 32.89
C TYR A 34 -5.98 3.69 32.36
N LYS A 35 -5.08 4.43 33.02
CA LYS A 35 -3.68 4.56 32.54
C LYS A 35 -2.96 3.21 32.50
N THR A 36 -3.21 2.37 33.49
CA THR A 36 -2.65 1.02 33.53
C THR A 36 -3.21 0.14 32.43
N GLN A 37 -4.54 0.14 32.25
CA GLN A 37 -5.20 -0.70 31.25
C GLN A 37 -4.92 -0.26 29.81
N ALA A 38 -4.87 1.06 29.57
CA ALA A 38 -4.53 1.61 28.28
C ALA A 38 -3.06 1.35 27.90
N LYS A 39 -2.11 1.47 28.84
CA LYS A 39 -0.70 1.11 28.63
C LYS A 39 -0.49 -0.37 28.39
N ASP A 40 -1.22 -1.23 29.09
CA ASP A 40 -1.18 -2.68 28.85
C ASP A 40 -1.69 -3.02 27.44
N SER A 41 -2.78 -2.38 27.02
CA SER A 41 -3.29 -2.53 25.65
C SER A 41 -2.31 -2.01 24.60
N LEU A 42 -1.67 -0.86 24.85
CA LEU A 42 -0.62 -0.29 24.01
C LEU A 42 0.58 -1.23 23.89
N ALA A 43 1.03 -1.81 25.02
CA ALA A 43 2.16 -2.74 25.02
C ALA A 43 1.86 -4.01 24.22
N GLY A 44 0.62 -4.53 24.31
CA GLY A 44 0.17 -5.63 23.46
C GLY A 44 0.21 -5.27 21.97
N PHE A 45 -0.34 -4.12 21.61
CA PHE A 45 -0.32 -3.58 20.26
C PHE A 45 1.10 -3.35 19.74
N ALA A 46 1.96 -2.66 20.51
CA ALA A 46 3.34 -2.39 20.13
C ALA A 46 4.14 -3.68 19.86
N LYS A 47 3.91 -4.70 20.69
CA LYS A 47 4.50 -6.02 20.51
C LYS A 47 4.03 -6.71 19.23
N ASP A 48 2.75 -6.60 18.88
CA ASP A 48 2.22 -7.24 17.67
C ASP A 48 2.71 -6.52 16.41
N ILE A 49 2.81 -5.19 16.42
CA ILE A 49 3.47 -4.41 15.35
C ILE A 49 4.94 -4.80 15.21
N ALA A 50 5.66 -4.92 16.33
CA ALA A 50 7.07 -5.33 16.31
C ALA A 50 7.27 -6.71 15.71
N LYS A 51 6.39 -7.67 15.99
CA LYS A 51 6.43 -9.01 15.37
C LYS A 51 6.16 -8.97 13.87
N GLN A 52 5.17 -8.17 13.44
CA GLN A 52 4.90 -8.01 12.01
C GLN A 52 6.09 -7.37 11.29
N TYR A 53 6.67 -6.35 11.90
CA TYR A 53 7.89 -5.73 11.41
C TYR A 53 9.05 -6.75 11.32
N GLU A 54 9.30 -7.53 12.38
CA GLU A 54 10.31 -8.61 12.39
C GLU A 54 10.04 -9.64 11.30
N SER A 55 8.78 -10.06 11.13
CA SER A 55 8.36 -10.99 10.07
C SER A 55 8.65 -10.42 8.67
N SER A 56 8.35 -9.15 8.44
CA SER A 56 8.63 -8.48 7.17
C SER A 56 10.13 -8.32 6.93
N MET A 57 10.89 -8.01 7.99
CA MET A 57 12.35 -7.83 7.92
C MET A 57 13.12 -9.15 7.86
N SER A 58 12.53 -10.27 8.29
CA SER A 58 13.18 -11.59 8.21
C SER A 58 13.34 -12.10 6.76
N ALA A 59 12.58 -11.53 5.82
CA ALA A 59 12.83 -11.69 4.39
C ALA A 59 14.11 -10.96 3.92
N ALA A 60 14.61 -10.01 4.72
CA ALA A 60 15.82 -9.26 4.49
C ALA A 60 16.86 -9.67 5.55
N ASP A 61 17.88 -10.42 5.19
CA ASP A 61 19.01 -10.66 6.08
C ASP A 61 19.85 -9.39 6.20
N THR A 62 19.59 -8.58 7.24
CA THR A 62 20.29 -7.32 7.50
C THR A 62 21.76 -7.51 7.92
N ASN A 63 22.20 -8.74 8.17
CA ASN A 63 23.57 -9.07 8.54
C ASN A 63 24.38 -9.61 7.35
N ALA A 64 23.74 -9.92 6.21
CA ALA A 64 24.41 -10.37 5.00
C ALA A 64 25.02 -9.18 4.23
N ASP A 65 26.09 -9.44 3.47
CA ASP A 65 26.68 -8.46 2.55
C ASP A 65 25.84 -8.25 1.29
N SER A 66 24.74 -8.98 1.16
CA SER A 66 23.77 -8.88 0.07
C SER A 66 22.34 -9.09 0.58
N PHE A 67 21.40 -8.47 -0.10
CA PHE A 67 19.98 -8.66 0.07
C PHE A 67 19.37 -8.99 -1.28
N GLY A 68 18.40 -9.89 -1.33
CA GLY A 68 17.73 -10.23 -2.57
C GLY A 68 16.34 -10.81 -2.35
N VAL A 69 15.52 -10.64 -3.37
CA VAL A 69 14.15 -11.14 -3.40
C VAL A 69 13.84 -11.68 -4.79
N LYS A 70 13.14 -12.79 -4.84
CA LYS A 70 12.60 -13.33 -6.08
C LYS A 70 11.09 -13.26 -6.04
N MET A 71 10.51 -12.62 -7.04
CA MET A 71 9.07 -12.47 -7.21
C MET A 71 8.62 -13.14 -8.50
N ASN A 72 7.57 -13.96 -8.40
CA ASN A 72 6.88 -14.52 -9.54
C ASN A 72 5.50 -13.87 -9.65
N LEU A 73 5.22 -13.22 -10.77
CA LEU A 73 3.90 -12.72 -11.15
C LEU A 73 3.37 -13.60 -12.26
N GLY A 74 2.25 -14.29 -12.04
CA GLY A 74 1.60 -15.15 -13.02
C GLY A 74 0.17 -14.72 -13.24
N LEU A 75 -0.19 -14.31 -14.46
CA LEU A 75 -1.57 -14.06 -14.86
C LEU A 75 -2.05 -15.21 -15.73
N SER A 76 -3.02 -15.98 -15.23
CA SER A 76 -3.71 -17.03 -15.99
C SER A 76 -5.06 -16.52 -16.45
N ILE A 77 -5.44 -16.84 -17.69
CA ILE A 77 -6.64 -16.34 -18.36
C ILE A 77 -7.46 -17.53 -18.85
N ASP A 78 -8.73 -17.61 -18.44
CA ASP A 78 -9.64 -18.64 -18.93
C ASP A 78 -9.97 -18.41 -20.42
N PRO A 79 -9.98 -19.45 -21.25
CA PRO A 79 -10.29 -19.32 -22.67
C PRO A 79 -11.66 -18.67 -22.97
N SER A 80 -12.61 -18.71 -22.03
CA SER A 80 -13.93 -18.09 -22.21
C SER A 80 -13.90 -16.56 -22.31
N VAL A 81 -12.84 -15.90 -21.81
CA VAL A 81 -12.66 -14.44 -21.92
C VAL A 81 -11.90 -14.00 -23.16
N ALA A 82 -11.33 -14.93 -23.93
CA ALA A 82 -10.59 -14.63 -25.14
C ALA A 82 -11.36 -13.75 -26.16
N PRO A 83 -12.67 -13.95 -26.41
CA PRO A 83 -13.42 -13.08 -27.31
C PRO A 83 -13.52 -11.64 -26.82
N MET A 84 -13.62 -11.43 -25.51
CA MET A 84 -13.64 -10.09 -24.89
C MET A 84 -12.28 -9.43 -25.01
N LEU A 85 -11.21 -10.13 -24.68
CA LEU A 85 -9.83 -9.64 -24.82
C LEU A 85 -9.51 -9.32 -26.29
N SER A 86 -9.91 -10.16 -27.22
CA SER A 86 -9.72 -9.92 -28.65
C SER A 86 -10.46 -8.67 -29.12
N SER A 87 -11.66 -8.43 -28.60
CA SER A 87 -12.43 -7.21 -28.88
C SER A 87 -11.78 -5.94 -28.35
N LEU A 88 -11.20 -6.01 -27.14
CA LEU A 88 -10.50 -4.87 -26.52
C LEU A 88 -9.16 -4.57 -27.21
N ALA A 89 -8.43 -5.62 -27.57
CA ALA A 89 -7.12 -5.50 -28.21
C ALA A 89 -7.22 -5.20 -29.73
N GLY A 90 -8.41 -5.39 -30.34
CA GLY A 90 -8.58 -5.28 -31.80
C GLY A 90 -7.89 -6.39 -32.59
N MET A 91 -7.46 -7.49 -31.93
CA MET A 91 -6.73 -8.60 -32.53
C MET A 91 -7.09 -9.91 -31.83
N ASP A 92 -6.86 -11.05 -32.48
CA ASP A 92 -7.13 -12.37 -31.89
C ASP A 92 -6.17 -12.66 -30.72
N MET A 93 -6.72 -12.70 -29.50
CA MET A 93 -6.00 -12.99 -28.25
C MET A 93 -6.24 -14.42 -27.75
N SER A 94 -6.90 -15.28 -28.54
CA SER A 94 -7.27 -16.65 -28.12
C SER A 94 -6.07 -17.58 -27.89
N TRP A 95 -4.91 -17.21 -28.40
CA TRP A 95 -3.64 -17.94 -28.21
C TRP A 95 -3.02 -17.70 -26.83
N LEU A 96 -3.37 -16.58 -26.14
CA LEU A 96 -2.77 -16.18 -24.87
C LEU A 96 -3.60 -16.71 -23.71
N SER A 97 -3.04 -17.61 -22.94
CA SER A 97 -3.66 -18.20 -21.75
C SER A 97 -2.89 -17.89 -20.46
N LYS A 98 -1.61 -17.55 -20.58
CA LYS A 98 -0.77 -17.27 -19.41
C LYS A 98 0.33 -16.26 -19.73
N ILE A 99 0.50 -15.31 -18.82
CA ILE A 99 1.64 -14.37 -18.78
C ILE A 99 2.35 -14.60 -17.45
N SER A 100 3.66 -14.76 -17.45
CA SER A 100 4.45 -14.80 -16.22
C SER A 100 5.66 -13.88 -16.31
N ILE A 101 5.93 -13.17 -15.23
CA ILE A 101 7.13 -12.36 -15.05
C ILE A 101 7.81 -12.84 -13.78
N ILE A 102 9.02 -13.31 -13.92
CA ILE A 102 9.86 -13.68 -12.79
C ILE A 102 10.88 -12.56 -12.62
N ALA A 103 10.78 -11.81 -11.53
CA ALA A 103 11.74 -10.80 -11.15
C ALA A 103 12.68 -11.38 -10.07
N ASP A 104 13.98 -11.34 -10.33
CA ASP A 104 15.02 -11.71 -9.36
C ASP A 104 15.86 -10.46 -9.09
N GLU A 105 15.79 -9.96 -7.87
CA GLU A 105 16.41 -8.70 -7.47
C GLU A 105 17.47 -8.96 -6.41
N LYS A 106 18.64 -8.34 -6.57
CA LYS A 106 19.74 -8.45 -5.61
C LYS A 106 20.45 -7.13 -5.44
N PHE A 107 20.65 -6.79 -4.18
CA PHE A 107 21.58 -5.73 -3.77
C PHE A 107 22.86 -6.37 -3.21
N GLN A 108 23.99 -5.90 -3.68
CA GLN A 108 25.29 -6.31 -3.18
C GLN A 108 26.27 -5.14 -3.25
N ASP A 109 26.87 -4.78 -2.12
CA ASP A 109 27.73 -3.60 -2.01
C ASP A 109 26.98 -2.31 -2.46
N ASN A 110 27.44 -1.68 -3.54
CA ASN A 110 26.81 -0.51 -4.16
C ASN A 110 26.12 -0.87 -5.48
N ALA A 111 25.83 -2.13 -5.73
CA ALA A 111 25.18 -2.56 -6.97
C ALA A 111 23.79 -3.13 -6.70
N LEU A 112 22.82 -2.72 -7.51
CA LEU A 112 21.52 -3.35 -7.65
C LEU A 112 21.48 -4.10 -8.98
N GLY A 113 21.15 -5.37 -8.92
CA GLY A 113 20.83 -6.17 -10.10
C GLY A 113 19.35 -6.55 -10.08
N ILE A 114 18.69 -6.44 -11.22
CA ILE A 114 17.31 -6.89 -11.43
C ILE A 114 17.28 -7.70 -12.72
N LYS A 115 16.79 -8.93 -12.65
CA LYS A 115 16.57 -9.78 -13.81
C LYS A 115 15.07 -10.04 -13.95
N TYR A 116 14.50 -9.71 -15.08
CA TYR A 116 13.15 -10.07 -15.45
C TYR A 116 13.17 -11.21 -16.47
N ASP A 117 12.57 -12.34 -16.15
CA ASP A 117 12.28 -13.41 -17.10
C ASP A 117 10.80 -13.32 -17.52
N ILE A 118 10.55 -12.94 -18.77
CA ILE A 118 9.20 -12.80 -19.32
C ILE A 118 8.81 -14.09 -20.01
N GLN A 119 7.67 -14.66 -19.62
CA GLN A 119 7.15 -15.91 -20.20
C GLN A 119 5.72 -15.72 -20.69
N LEU A 120 5.42 -16.28 -21.86
CA LEU A 120 4.07 -16.38 -22.41
C LEU A 120 3.75 -17.86 -22.62
N ASN A 121 2.60 -18.31 -22.07
CA ASN A 121 2.18 -19.72 -22.15
C ASN A 121 3.29 -20.70 -21.74
N ASP A 122 3.99 -20.39 -20.63
CA ASP A 122 5.14 -21.13 -20.08
C ASP A 122 6.39 -21.17 -21.00
N THR A 123 6.42 -20.39 -22.08
CA THR A 123 7.59 -20.22 -22.94
C THR A 123 8.34 -18.95 -22.53
N GLU A 124 9.62 -19.08 -22.19
CA GLU A 124 10.49 -17.93 -21.94
C GLU A 124 10.70 -17.14 -23.25
N ILE A 125 10.35 -15.85 -23.23
CA ILE A 125 10.47 -14.99 -24.40
C ILE A 125 11.83 -14.33 -24.42
N SER A 126 12.17 -13.63 -23.36
CA SER A 126 13.47 -12.98 -23.23
C SER A 126 13.72 -12.58 -21.78
N PRO A 127 14.92 -12.84 -21.21
CA PRO A 127 15.35 -12.18 -20.00
C PRO A 127 15.74 -10.73 -20.30
N VAL A 128 15.47 -9.84 -19.34
CA VAL A 128 15.95 -8.45 -19.33
C VAL A 128 16.73 -8.24 -18.03
N ASN A 129 17.99 -7.85 -18.14
CA ASN A 129 18.83 -7.56 -16.99
C ASN A 129 19.01 -6.06 -16.88
N LEU A 130 18.81 -5.53 -15.67
CA LEU A 130 19.10 -4.14 -15.29
C LEU A 130 20.12 -4.18 -14.15
N TYR A 131 21.19 -3.42 -14.29
CA TYR A 131 22.18 -3.23 -13.24
C TYR A 131 22.35 -1.75 -12.97
N ILE A 132 22.42 -1.38 -11.70
CA ILE A 132 22.56 0.00 -11.25
C ILE A 132 23.74 0.08 -10.28
N ASP A 133 24.72 0.93 -10.56
CA ASP A 133 25.71 1.34 -9.57
C ASP A 133 25.12 2.49 -8.75
N THR A 134 24.74 2.21 -7.51
CA THR A 134 24.10 3.19 -6.63
C THR A 134 25.05 4.30 -6.16
N ALA A 135 26.38 4.11 -6.29
CA ALA A 135 27.36 5.13 -5.93
C ALA A 135 27.48 6.22 -6.99
N THR A 136 27.33 5.86 -8.28
CA THR A 136 27.46 6.77 -9.43
C THR A 136 26.14 7.09 -10.10
N SER A 137 25.09 6.30 -9.83
CA SER A 137 23.79 6.28 -10.54
C SER A 137 23.91 5.85 -12.00
N ASP A 138 24.95 5.10 -12.34
CA ASP A 138 25.12 4.51 -13.66
C ASP A 138 24.22 3.28 -13.81
N MET A 139 23.55 3.16 -14.95
CA MET A 139 22.64 2.08 -15.27
C MET A 139 23.09 1.34 -16.51
N TYR A 140 22.90 0.02 -16.50
CA TYR A 140 23.25 -0.88 -17.58
C TYR A 140 22.08 -1.81 -17.86
N VAL A 141 21.56 -1.79 -19.07
CA VAL A 141 20.49 -2.68 -19.52
C VAL A 141 21.06 -3.67 -20.52
N ASN A 142 20.75 -4.95 -20.34
CA ASN A 142 21.13 -6.01 -21.25
C ASN A 142 19.94 -6.93 -21.52
N VAL A 143 19.74 -7.31 -22.77
CA VAL A 143 18.74 -8.28 -23.21
C VAL A 143 19.44 -9.40 -23.95
N PRO A 144 19.97 -10.42 -23.24
CA PRO A 144 20.92 -11.39 -23.80
C PRO A 144 20.34 -12.23 -24.93
N THR A 145 19.01 -12.31 -25.05
CA THR A 145 18.36 -13.01 -26.17
C THR A 145 18.54 -12.29 -27.50
N ILE A 146 18.74 -10.95 -27.49
CA ILE A 146 18.87 -10.14 -28.71
C ILE A 146 20.27 -9.57 -28.92
N SER A 147 21.06 -9.36 -27.84
CA SER A 147 22.46 -8.87 -27.91
C SER A 147 23.20 -9.22 -26.62
N ASP A 148 24.48 -9.50 -26.73
CA ASP A 148 25.40 -9.61 -25.58
C ASP A 148 25.91 -8.25 -25.08
N GLY A 149 25.52 -7.16 -25.74
CA GLY A 149 25.87 -5.80 -25.38
C GLY A 149 25.03 -5.23 -24.23
N TYR A 150 25.60 -4.21 -23.57
CA TYR A 150 24.95 -3.45 -22.51
C TYR A 150 24.69 -2.03 -23.00
N VAL A 151 23.45 -1.55 -22.85
CA VAL A 151 23.12 -0.13 -23.04
C VAL A 151 23.36 0.58 -21.73
N TYR A 152 24.25 1.57 -21.75
CA TYR A 152 24.62 2.39 -20.61
C TYR A 152 23.84 3.70 -20.61
N GLY A 153 23.39 4.11 -19.45
CA GLY A 153 22.79 5.42 -19.18
C GLY A 153 23.11 5.88 -17.77
N ASN A 154 22.82 7.12 -17.47
CA ASN A 154 22.93 7.69 -16.14
C ASN A 154 21.71 8.53 -15.78
N ASP A 155 21.62 8.98 -14.52
CA ASP A 155 20.48 9.77 -14.00
C ASP A 155 20.17 11.03 -14.81
N LYS A 156 21.16 11.63 -15.49
CA LYS A 156 20.96 12.84 -16.32
C LYS A 156 20.08 12.58 -17.53
N LEU A 157 20.25 11.43 -18.18
CA LEU A 157 19.44 11.05 -19.34
C LEU A 157 17.96 10.88 -18.96
N LEU A 158 17.69 10.26 -17.81
CA LEU A 158 16.31 10.06 -17.34
C LEU A 158 15.64 11.37 -16.93
N ILE A 159 16.41 12.32 -16.38
CA ILE A 159 15.89 13.63 -15.96
C ILE A 159 15.67 14.54 -17.18
N GLU A 160 16.54 14.51 -18.19
CA GLU A 160 16.41 15.33 -19.39
C GLU A 160 15.22 14.88 -20.26
N GLU A 161 14.97 13.56 -20.40
CA GLU A 161 13.80 13.06 -21.13
C GLU A 161 12.48 13.24 -20.36
N SER A 162 12.51 13.18 -19.02
CA SER A 162 11.30 13.41 -18.21
C SER A 162 10.91 14.87 -18.07
N ALA A 163 11.80 15.82 -18.36
CA ALA A 163 11.51 17.25 -18.31
C ALA A 163 10.49 17.71 -19.36
N ASP A 164 10.29 16.94 -20.44
CA ASP A 164 9.26 17.20 -21.46
C ASP A 164 7.90 16.51 -21.13
N MET A 165 7.86 15.63 -20.15
CA MET A 165 6.61 15.08 -19.62
C MET A 165 6.25 15.86 -18.35
N ASP A 166 5.19 16.65 -18.41
CA ASP A 166 4.56 17.39 -17.29
C ASP A 166 3.99 16.39 -16.23
N THR A 167 4.75 15.36 -15.90
CA THR A 167 4.46 14.44 -14.81
C THR A 167 5.28 14.88 -13.61
N GLU A 168 4.62 15.55 -12.65
CA GLU A 168 5.06 15.61 -11.24
C GLU A 168 5.11 14.17 -10.64
N GLY A 169 5.76 13.25 -11.32
CA GLY A 169 6.00 11.90 -10.86
C GLY A 169 7.46 11.81 -10.43
N ASP A 170 7.68 11.68 -9.13
CA ASP A 170 8.99 11.35 -8.57
C ASP A 170 9.50 10.08 -9.27
N THR A 171 10.44 10.25 -10.20
CA THR A 171 11.23 9.13 -10.69
C THR A 171 12.02 8.60 -9.50
N PHE A 172 11.79 7.34 -9.15
CA PHE A 172 12.50 6.68 -8.06
C PHE A 172 13.97 6.49 -8.48
N ILE A 173 14.80 7.49 -8.17
CA ILE A 173 16.24 7.45 -8.38
C ILE A 173 16.87 7.38 -6.99
N PHE A 174 17.73 6.39 -6.78
CA PHE A 174 18.49 6.32 -5.53
C PHE A 174 19.35 7.58 -5.37
N PRO A 175 19.39 8.18 -4.17
CA PRO A 175 20.27 9.32 -3.90
C PRO A 175 21.73 8.94 -4.21
N LYS A 176 22.48 9.84 -4.82
CA LYS A 176 23.88 9.61 -5.15
C LYS A 176 24.69 9.20 -3.91
N GLY A 177 25.36 8.05 -3.99
CA GLY A 177 26.08 7.45 -2.87
C GLY A 177 25.18 6.69 -1.90
N PHE A 178 23.94 6.40 -2.26
CA PHE A 178 23.06 5.54 -1.46
C PHE A 178 23.64 4.12 -1.37
N SER A 179 23.75 3.62 -0.15
CA SER A 179 24.12 2.24 0.12
C SER A 179 22.98 1.51 0.79
N ILE A 180 22.37 0.56 0.09
CA ILE A 180 21.30 -0.27 0.64
C ILE A 180 21.76 -1.03 1.89
N ASN A 181 23.00 -1.48 1.92
CA ASN A 181 23.55 -2.21 3.05
C ASN A 181 23.66 -1.31 4.30
N GLU A 182 24.07 -0.04 4.12
CA GLU A 182 24.06 0.93 5.23
C GLU A 182 22.64 1.27 5.67
N TYR A 183 21.74 1.45 4.71
CA TYR A 183 20.31 1.69 4.98
C TYR A 183 19.72 0.54 5.80
N MET A 184 19.88 -0.71 5.36
CA MET A 184 19.35 -1.90 6.03
C MET A 184 19.96 -2.11 7.43
N LYS A 185 21.27 -1.86 7.60
CA LYS A 185 21.93 -1.94 8.91
C LYS A 185 21.46 -0.88 9.90
N ASN A 186 20.97 0.24 9.41
CA ASN A 186 20.48 1.36 10.21
C ASN A 186 18.97 1.32 10.46
N LEU A 187 18.25 0.33 9.92
CA LEU A 187 16.84 0.13 10.25
C LEU A 187 16.70 -0.24 11.74
N PRO A 188 15.64 0.23 12.43
CA PRO A 188 15.41 -0.11 13.82
C PRO A 188 15.18 -1.63 13.97
N SER A 189 15.58 -2.20 15.08
CA SER A 189 15.16 -3.56 15.43
C SER A 189 13.67 -3.59 15.79
N ALA A 190 13.05 -4.78 15.73
CA ALA A 190 11.66 -4.96 16.19
C ALA A 190 11.45 -4.44 17.62
N LYS A 191 12.48 -4.65 18.48
CA LYS A 191 12.44 -4.11 19.85
C LYS A 191 12.48 -2.57 19.89
N ASP A 192 13.24 -1.93 19.01
CA ASP A 192 13.28 -0.46 18.94
C ASP A 192 11.91 0.09 18.52
N VAL A 193 11.23 -0.57 17.57
CA VAL A 193 9.87 -0.22 17.15
C VAL A 193 8.88 -0.37 18.33
N GLU A 194 8.94 -1.49 19.04
CA GLU A 194 8.13 -1.71 20.25
C GLU A 194 8.39 -0.62 21.31
N ASP A 195 9.65 -0.34 21.58
CA ASP A 195 10.06 0.66 22.59
C ASP A 195 9.62 2.09 22.20
N LEU A 196 9.72 2.46 20.91
CA LEU A 196 9.23 3.75 20.40
C LEU A 196 7.72 3.89 20.57
N LEU A 197 6.95 2.90 20.13
CA LEU A 197 5.49 2.91 20.26
C LEU A 197 5.05 3.01 21.72
N ASN A 198 5.65 2.23 22.61
CA ASN A 198 5.35 2.26 24.03
C ASN A 198 5.72 3.60 24.67
N ARG A 199 6.86 4.20 24.31
CA ARG A 199 7.33 5.47 24.83
C ARG A 199 6.38 6.61 24.49
N TYR A 200 6.10 6.80 23.19
CA TYR A 200 5.27 7.91 22.72
C TYR A 200 3.79 7.71 23.06
N GLY A 201 3.28 6.50 22.93
CA GLY A 201 1.91 6.19 23.34
C GLY A 201 1.68 6.36 24.84
N SER A 202 2.69 6.03 25.68
CA SER A 202 2.59 6.25 27.14
C SER A 202 2.52 7.74 27.50
N ILE A 203 3.25 8.61 26.78
CA ILE A 203 3.15 10.07 26.99
C ILE A 203 1.71 10.52 26.76
N LEU A 204 1.06 10.04 25.67
CA LEU A 204 -0.33 10.38 25.38
C LEU A 204 -1.27 9.88 26.47
N ILE A 205 -1.17 8.61 26.86
CA ILE A 205 -2.04 8.00 27.87
C ILE A 205 -1.92 8.69 29.24
N ASP A 206 -0.71 9.08 29.63
CA ASP A 206 -0.47 9.73 30.94
C ASP A 206 -1.11 11.11 31.07
N LYS A 207 -1.46 11.74 29.94
CA LYS A 207 -2.01 13.09 29.89
C LYS A 207 -3.54 13.17 30.02
N ALA A 208 -4.24 12.05 30.13
CA ALA A 208 -5.67 12.11 30.36
C ALA A 208 -6.01 12.98 31.57
N ASP A 209 -6.85 14.01 31.35
CA ASP A 209 -7.30 14.97 32.37
C ASP A 209 -8.30 14.31 33.32
N GLU A 210 -9.21 13.53 32.78
CA GLU A 210 -10.20 12.75 33.51
C GLU A 210 -10.22 11.31 33.00
N THR A 211 -10.62 10.39 33.88
CA THR A 211 -10.70 8.96 33.52
C THR A 211 -11.96 8.33 34.08
N GLU A 212 -12.51 7.35 33.33
CA GLU A 212 -13.71 6.64 33.71
C GLU A 212 -13.52 5.12 33.45
N ALA A 213 -14.20 4.30 34.25
CA ALA A 213 -14.29 2.86 34.02
C ALA A 213 -15.77 2.42 34.13
N VAL A 214 -16.30 1.78 33.09
CA VAL A 214 -17.70 1.35 33.03
C VAL A 214 -17.77 -0.11 32.59
N GLU A 215 -18.48 -0.92 33.37
CA GLU A 215 -18.83 -2.28 32.96
C GLU A 215 -19.97 -2.21 31.96
N GLU A 216 -19.78 -2.79 30.78
CA GLU A 216 -20.79 -2.84 29.73
C GLU A 216 -20.67 -4.07 28.86
N ALA A 217 -21.75 -4.44 28.19
CA ALA A 217 -21.73 -5.48 27.17
C ALA A 217 -21.26 -4.87 25.84
N MET A 218 -20.15 -5.38 25.33
CA MET A 218 -19.72 -5.10 23.95
C MET A 218 -20.47 -6.04 23.02
N TYR A 219 -21.02 -5.48 21.97
CA TYR A 219 -21.75 -6.26 20.96
C TYR A 219 -21.21 -5.93 19.55
N ALA A 220 -20.82 -6.95 18.82
CA ALA A 220 -20.68 -6.91 17.38
C ALA A 220 -21.39 -8.14 16.80
N LEU A 221 -21.95 -8.01 15.59
CA LEU A 221 -22.81 -9.00 14.96
C LEU A 221 -22.38 -10.46 15.27
N GLY A 222 -23.25 -11.19 16.00
CA GLY A 222 -23.05 -12.62 16.30
C GLY A 222 -22.26 -12.94 17.57
N ALA A 223 -21.71 -11.96 18.27
CA ALA A 223 -21.08 -12.16 19.57
C ALA A 223 -21.38 -11.00 20.53
N GLU A 224 -21.59 -11.33 21.81
CA GLU A 224 -21.75 -10.41 22.91
C GLU A 224 -20.77 -10.79 24.01
N GLN A 225 -20.05 -9.81 24.57
CA GLN A 225 -19.06 -10.05 25.61
C GLN A 225 -19.11 -8.98 26.66
N ASN A 226 -19.14 -9.35 27.95
CA ASN A 226 -19.00 -8.42 29.04
C ASN A 226 -17.55 -7.91 29.08
N CYS A 227 -17.43 -6.60 29.09
CA CYS A 227 -16.15 -5.90 29.14
C CYS A 227 -16.21 -4.77 30.16
N THR A 228 -15.04 -4.31 30.60
CA THR A 228 -14.90 -3.03 31.24
C THR A 228 -14.30 -2.06 30.24
N ARG A 229 -15.00 -0.97 29.95
CA ARG A 229 -14.48 0.14 29.15
C ARG A 229 -13.75 1.11 30.07
N TYR A 230 -12.51 1.38 29.75
CA TYR A 230 -11.66 2.36 30.39
C TYR A 230 -11.47 3.53 29.44
N THR A 231 -11.92 4.73 29.83
CA THR A 231 -11.89 5.94 28.99
C THR A 231 -11.03 7.01 29.62
N GLY A 232 -10.13 7.59 28.82
CA GLY A 232 -9.41 8.82 29.13
C GLY A 232 -9.99 9.98 28.33
N TYR A 233 -10.20 11.10 28.99
CA TYR A 233 -10.67 12.37 28.41
C TYR A 233 -9.54 13.37 28.37
N TYR A 234 -9.40 14.08 27.25
CA TYR A 234 -8.34 15.04 27.01
C TYR A 234 -8.93 16.37 26.57
N LEU A 235 -8.67 17.41 27.33
CA LEU A 235 -9.11 18.76 27.01
C LEU A 235 -8.26 19.37 25.86
N PRO A 236 -8.79 20.32 25.09
CA PRO A 236 -8.05 21.01 24.05
C PRO A 236 -6.72 21.62 24.50
N SER A 237 -6.68 22.19 25.69
CA SER A 237 -5.45 22.72 26.30
C SER A 237 -4.39 21.63 26.53
N THR A 238 -4.82 20.44 26.94
CA THR A 238 -3.94 19.29 27.15
C THR A 238 -3.43 18.77 25.81
N ILE A 239 -4.30 18.62 24.80
CA ILE A 239 -3.90 18.20 23.44
C ILE A 239 -2.86 19.14 22.85
N ASN A 240 -3.05 20.47 23.02
CA ASN A 240 -2.10 21.49 22.58
C ASN A 240 -0.73 21.35 23.28
N SER A 241 -0.75 21.05 24.60
CA SER A 241 0.49 20.84 25.35
C SER A 241 1.21 19.54 24.97
N MET A 242 0.46 18.50 24.61
CA MET A 242 1.02 17.20 24.20
C MET A 242 1.93 17.32 22.98
N GLY A 243 1.57 18.11 21.97
CA GLY A 243 2.41 18.32 20.78
C GLY A 243 3.80 18.84 21.16
N LYS A 244 3.86 19.81 22.08
CA LYS A 244 5.14 20.37 22.57
C LYS A 244 5.95 19.36 23.39
N GLU A 245 5.29 18.53 24.19
CA GLU A 245 5.98 17.50 24.98
C GLU A 245 6.48 16.36 24.09
N LEU A 246 5.67 15.93 23.10
CA LEU A 246 6.11 14.96 22.11
C LEU A 246 7.31 15.49 21.32
N ALA A 247 7.28 16.76 20.88
CA ALA A 247 8.40 17.40 20.22
C ALA A 247 9.66 17.45 21.11
N ALA A 248 9.49 17.79 22.40
CA ALA A 248 10.60 17.79 23.35
C ALA A 248 11.20 16.40 23.57
N ALA A 249 10.34 15.37 23.72
CA ALA A 249 10.79 13.97 23.83
C ALA A 249 11.48 13.50 22.55
N ALA A 250 10.94 13.86 21.36
CA ALA A 250 11.49 13.50 20.07
C ALA A 250 12.86 14.12 19.81
N LYS A 251 13.09 15.37 20.22
CA LYS A 251 14.39 16.06 20.07
C LYS A 251 15.53 15.34 20.80
N GLU A 252 15.24 14.71 21.91
CA GLU A 252 16.22 13.96 22.73
C GLU A 252 16.32 12.49 22.31
N ASP A 253 15.47 12.02 21.39
CA ASP A 253 15.37 10.63 20.97
C ASP A 253 16.22 10.32 19.72
N ALA A 254 17.44 9.84 19.95
CA ALA A 254 18.37 9.49 18.88
C ALA A 254 17.86 8.35 18.00
N GLN A 255 17.06 7.41 18.54
CA GLN A 255 16.50 6.29 17.76
C GLN A 255 15.43 6.79 16.80
N LEU A 256 14.51 7.64 17.28
CA LEU A 256 13.49 8.25 16.44
C LEU A 256 14.12 9.12 15.34
N LYS A 257 15.13 9.93 15.71
CA LYS A 257 15.87 10.74 14.74
C LYS A 257 16.47 9.87 13.64
N GLN A 258 17.19 8.82 14.02
CA GLN A 258 17.82 7.90 13.07
C GLN A 258 16.78 7.22 12.17
N LEU A 259 15.61 6.81 12.72
CA LEU A 259 14.52 6.22 11.93
C LEU A 259 14.00 7.19 10.88
N ILE A 260 13.69 8.44 11.26
CA ILE A 260 13.15 9.45 10.35
C ILE A 260 14.18 9.83 9.28
N GLU A 261 15.44 10.02 9.64
CA GLU A 261 16.53 10.34 8.71
C GLU A 261 16.78 9.18 7.74
N ASN A 262 16.74 7.93 8.20
CA ASN A 262 16.90 6.76 7.33
C ASN A 262 15.74 6.63 6.33
N LEU A 263 14.49 6.70 6.79
CA LEU A 263 13.32 6.69 5.91
C LEU A 263 13.37 7.86 4.92
N GLY A 264 13.77 9.03 5.40
CA GLY A 264 13.89 10.23 4.60
C GLY A 264 14.98 10.17 3.54
N SER A 265 16.05 9.43 3.79
CA SER A 265 17.14 9.29 2.83
C SER A 265 16.71 8.68 1.50
N LEU A 266 15.61 7.92 1.48
CA LEU A 266 15.02 7.34 0.27
C LEU A 266 14.11 8.30 -0.51
N TYR A 267 13.37 9.18 0.21
CA TYR A 267 12.28 9.95 -0.39
C TYR A 267 12.58 11.44 -0.54
N ALA A 268 13.45 12.00 0.31
CA ALA A 268 13.74 13.44 0.32
C ALA A 268 15.18 13.72 0.80
N PRO A 269 16.21 13.34 0.04
CA PRO A 269 17.61 13.41 0.49
C PRO A 269 18.15 14.82 0.73
N LYS A 270 17.36 15.87 0.46
CA LYS A 270 17.76 17.28 0.58
C LYS A 270 17.06 18.03 1.71
N GLU A 271 16.07 17.41 2.36
CA GLU A 271 15.29 18.04 3.42
C GLU A 271 15.72 17.47 4.78
N ASP A 272 15.80 18.33 5.78
CA ASP A 272 15.95 17.91 7.17
C ASP A 272 14.56 17.45 7.68
N LEU A 273 14.21 16.20 7.34
CA LEU A 273 12.90 15.63 7.65
C LEU A 273 12.65 15.53 9.15
N PHE A 274 13.71 15.32 9.93
CA PHE A 274 13.56 15.27 11.37
C PHE A 274 13.21 16.65 11.95
N GLU A 275 13.89 17.71 11.52
CA GLU A 275 13.56 19.08 11.97
C GLU A 275 12.17 19.51 11.46
N SER A 276 11.77 19.12 10.25
CA SER A 276 10.42 19.35 9.74
C SER A 276 9.37 18.62 10.58
N PHE A 277 9.59 17.35 10.89
CA PHE A 277 8.73 16.57 11.78
C PHE A 277 8.59 17.21 13.17
N ILE A 278 9.71 17.67 13.76
CA ILE A 278 9.71 18.38 15.04
C ILE A 278 8.92 19.68 14.94
N ALA A 279 9.14 20.47 13.89
CA ALA A 279 8.40 21.72 13.68
C ALA A 279 6.90 21.47 13.53
N ASP A 280 6.51 20.41 12.84
CA ASP A 280 5.10 20.02 12.71
C ASP A 280 4.48 19.61 14.05
N LEU A 281 5.20 18.86 14.89
CA LEU A 281 4.75 18.55 16.24
C LEU A 281 4.60 19.81 17.10
N GLU A 282 5.55 20.74 17.05
CA GLU A 282 5.48 22.01 17.78
C GLU A 282 4.34 22.90 17.30
N SER A 283 4.09 22.90 15.97
CA SER A 283 3.03 23.70 15.34
C SER A 283 1.65 23.06 15.45
N SER A 284 1.57 21.77 15.78
CA SER A 284 0.30 21.06 15.91
C SER A 284 -0.59 21.63 17.02
N GLY A 285 0.03 22.29 17.98
CA GLY A 285 -0.65 23.02 19.05
C GLY A 285 -0.96 24.46 18.69
N GLY A 286 -1.48 24.86 17.61
CA GLY A 286 -1.86 26.21 17.14
C GLY A 286 -1.68 27.40 18.11
N ASP A 287 -1.57 28.62 17.58
CA ASP A 287 -1.44 29.84 18.42
C ASP A 287 -2.74 30.16 19.21
N GLU A 288 -3.88 29.66 18.75
CA GLU A 288 -5.18 29.77 19.41
C GLU A 288 -5.55 28.38 19.96
N VAL A 289 -5.44 28.20 21.27
CA VAL A 289 -5.98 27.02 21.96
C VAL A 289 -7.50 27.16 21.98
N PRO A 290 -8.28 26.22 21.42
CA PRO A 290 -9.73 26.22 21.61
C PRO A 290 -10.05 26.24 23.11
N SER A 291 -11.17 26.85 23.50
CA SER A 291 -11.58 26.79 24.89
C SER A 291 -11.85 25.34 25.29
N ASP A 292 -11.58 24.98 26.53
CA ASP A 292 -11.85 23.63 27.06
C ASP A 292 -13.36 23.30 27.07
N GLU A 293 -14.21 24.28 26.74
CA GLU A 293 -15.67 24.12 26.56
C GLU A 293 -16.03 23.74 25.12
N GLU A 294 -15.10 23.83 24.15
CA GLU A 294 -15.37 23.68 22.71
C GLU A 294 -15.03 22.31 22.13
N GLY A 295 -14.51 21.40 22.91
CA GLY A 295 -14.18 20.08 22.42
C GLY A 295 -13.33 19.26 23.39
N PHE A 296 -13.21 17.98 23.07
CA PHE A 296 -12.34 17.05 23.78
C PHE A 296 -11.98 15.87 22.88
N LEU A 297 -10.94 15.14 23.27
CA LEU A 297 -10.60 13.86 22.68
C LEU A 297 -10.86 12.78 23.74
N THR A 298 -11.38 11.65 23.33
CA THR A 298 -11.46 10.44 24.16
C THR A 298 -10.63 9.32 23.56
N PHE A 299 -9.97 8.58 24.43
CA PHE A 299 -9.39 7.30 24.10
C PHE A 299 -9.92 6.24 25.05
N SER A 300 -10.58 5.22 24.51
CA SER A 300 -11.16 4.14 25.29
C SER A 300 -10.56 2.79 24.90
N VAL A 301 -10.40 1.91 25.88
CA VAL A 301 -10.04 0.51 25.68
C VAL A 301 -11.03 -0.39 26.41
N TRP A 302 -11.45 -1.47 25.77
CA TRP A 302 -12.30 -2.50 26.36
C TRP A 302 -11.46 -3.69 26.77
N LYS A 303 -11.56 -4.07 28.03
CA LYS A 303 -10.97 -5.30 28.56
C LYS A 303 -12.06 -6.28 28.93
N ASP A 304 -11.91 -7.52 28.49
CA ASP A 304 -12.76 -8.60 28.94
C ASP A 304 -12.34 -9.15 30.31
N GLU A 305 -13.10 -10.09 30.87
CA GLU A 305 -12.83 -10.69 32.19
C GLU A 305 -11.47 -11.41 32.25
N SER A 306 -10.91 -11.80 31.11
CA SER A 306 -9.57 -12.44 31.03
C SER A 306 -8.43 -11.41 30.98
N GLY A 307 -8.76 -10.13 30.81
CA GLY A 307 -7.81 -9.03 30.58
C GLY A 307 -7.39 -8.84 29.13
N ARG A 308 -8.01 -9.57 28.17
CA ARG A 308 -7.77 -9.36 26.75
C ARG A 308 -8.35 -8.01 26.32
N THR A 309 -7.65 -7.28 25.48
CA THR A 309 -8.19 -6.11 24.80
C THR A 309 -9.21 -6.56 23.74
N ALA A 310 -10.49 -6.31 23.98
CA ALA A 310 -11.58 -6.66 23.09
C ALA A 310 -11.92 -5.53 22.10
N GLY A 311 -11.45 -4.31 22.37
CA GLY A 311 -11.67 -3.17 21.49
C GLY A 311 -10.97 -1.91 21.96
N PHE A 312 -10.97 -0.91 21.09
CA PHE A 312 -10.55 0.45 21.41
C PHE A 312 -11.34 1.46 20.57
N GLU A 313 -11.40 2.68 21.06
CA GLU A 313 -12.05 3.81 20.42
C GLU A 313 -11.21 5.06 20.60
N ILE A 314 -11.14 5.84 19.54
CA ILE A 314 -10.61 7.20 19.57
C ILE A 314 -11.69 8.09 18.98
N SER A 315 -12.11 9.10 19.77
CA SER A 315 -13.12 10.05 19.34
C SER A 315 -12.65 11.48 19.58
N VAL A 316 -12.79 12.32 18.57
CA VAL A 316 -12.47 13.75 18.62
C VAL A 316 -13.76 14.53 18.44
N PHE A 317 -14.14 15.28 19.45
CA PHE A 317 -15.24 16.21 19.38
C PHE A 317 -14.79 17.50 18.68
N GLY A 318 -15.39 17.81 17.54
CA GLY A 318 -15.03 18.95 16.69
C GLY A 318 -15.88 20.20 16.91
N GLY A 319 -16.73 20.19 17.96
CA GLY A 319 -17.70 21.27 18.26
C GLY A 319 -19.07 21.01 17.63
N THR A 320 -20.04 21.81 18.07
CA THR A 320 -21.42 21.76 17.55
C THR A 320 -21.52 22.63 16.31
N ASP A 321 -22.06 22.10 15.22
CA ASP A 321 -22.34 22.88 14.01
C ASP A 321 -23.40 23.97 14.34
N PRO A 322 -23.06 25.26 14.19
CA PRO A 322 -23.97 26.34 14.53
C PRO A 322 -25.21 26.42 13.63
N GLN A 323 -25.23 25.73 12.47
CA GLN A 323 -26.33 25.73 11.52
C GLN A 323 -27.32 24.58 11.78
N THR A 324 -26.81 23.40 12.12
CA THR A 324 -27.61 22.19 12.37
C THR A 324 -27.86 21.95 13.87
N GLY A 325 -27.01 22.46 14.75
CA GLY A 325 -26.98 22.16 16.17
C GLY A 325 -26.55 20.75 16.51
N GLU A 326 -25.95 20.04 15.53
CA GLU A 326 -25.42 18.69 15.70
C GLU A 326 -23.93 18.74 16.07
N ASP A 327 -23.52 17.82 16.93
CA ASP A 327 -22.13 17.68 17.31
C ASP A 327 -21.35 16.96 16.20
N SER A 328 -20.21 17.54 15.80
CA SER A 328 -19.28 16.91 14.88
C SER A 328 -18.33 16.04 15.69
N VAL A 329 -18.44 14.71 15.53
CA VAL A 329 -17.55 13.74 16.19
C VAL A 329 -16.85 12.91 15.10
N VAL A 330 -15.52 13.04 15.05
CA VAL A 330 -14.69 12.14 14.25
C VAL A 330 -14.28 10.97 15.13
N SER A 331 -14.57 9.75 14.72
CA SER A 331 -14.27 8.58 15.53
C SER A 331 -13.70 7.43 14.72
N PHE A 332 -12.85 6.66 15.39
CA PHE A 332 -12.42 5.33 14.96
C PHE A 332 -12.72 4.35 16.08
N VAL A 333 -13.44 3.29 15.76
CA VAL A 333 -13.84 2.25 16.71
C VAL A 333 -13.44 0.89 16.16
N TYR A 334 -12.78 0.10 16.99
CA TYR A 334 -12.51 -1.31 16.75
C TYR A 334 -13.12 -2.13 17.87
N GLN A 335 -13.92 -3.15 17.54
CA GLN A 335 -14.53 -4.06 18.50
C GLN A 335 -14.42 -5.50 17.99
N ASN A 336 -13.97 -6.39 18.86
CA ASN A 336 -13.89 -7.82 18.59
C ASN A 336 -14.34 -8.63 19.82
N PRO A 337 -15.66 -8.62 20.13
CA PRO A 337 -16.20 -9.47 21.17
C PRO A 337 -16.08 -10.93 20.78
N GLN A 338 -15.81 -11.77 21.77
CA GLN A 338 -15.73 -13.21 21.62
C GLN A 338 -16.67 -13.89 22.62
N GLN A 339 -17.49 -14.81 22.13
CA GLN A 339 -18.40 -15.60 22.94
C GLN A 339 -18.30 -17.06 22.51
N ASP A 340 -17.77 -17.91 23.37
CA ASP A 340 -17.45 -19.30 23.04
C ASP A 340 -16.51 -19.39 21.80
N ASN A 341 -17.00 -19.99 20.73
CA ASN A 341 -16.27 -20.08 19.46
C ASN A 341 -16.66 -18.97 18.48
N ASN A 342 -17.59 -18.09 18.85
CA ASN A 342 -18.02 -17.00 17.98
C ASN A 342 -17.16 -15.75 18.20
N SER A 343 -16.80 -15.10 17.12
CA SER A 343 -16.05 -13.84 17.11
C SER A 343 -16.83 -12.82 16.29
N GLY A 344 -17.25 -11.73 16.92
CA GLY A 344 -17.79 -10.57 16.22
C GLY A 344 -16.67 -9.62 15.84
N LEU A 345 -16.87 -8.83 14.80
CA LEU A 345 -15.97 -7.75 14.39
C LEU A 345 -16.79 -6.53 13.99
N SER A 346 -16.39 -5.37 14.48
CA SER A 346 -16.81 -4.07 13.97
C SER A 346 -15.60 -3.15 13.92
N ILE A 347 -15.34 -2.59 12.74
CA ILE A 347 -14.33 -1.55 12.51
C ILE A 347 -15.05 -0.39 11.87
N SER A 348 -15.20 0.71 12.59
CA SER A 348 -15.96 1.86 12.14
C SER A 348 -15.10 3.13 12.14
N PHE A 349 -15.23 3.90 11.07
CA PHE A 349 -14.68 5.23 10.95
C PHE A 349 -15.80 6.22 10.64
N SER A 350 -15.87 7.32 11.39
CA SER A 350 -16.81 8.41 11.16
C SER A 350 -16.08 9.74 11.04
N ASP A 351 -16.46 10.57 10.08
CA ASP A 351 -16.00 11.96 9.95
C ASP A 351 -16.96 12.98 10.59
N GLY A 352 -17.97 12.49 11.34
CA GLY A 352 -19.03 13.27 11.96
C GLY A 352 -20.26 13.43 11.07
N THR A 353 -20.19 13.10 9.79
CA THR A 353 -21.32 13.14 8.83
C THR A 353 -21.52 11.79 8.17
N ASN A 354 -20.44 11.16 7.78
CA ASN A 354 -20.44 9.87 7.12
C ASN A 354 -19.71 8.84 7.97
N TYR A 355 -20.07 7.58 7.81
CA TYR A 355 -19.35 6.48 8.41
C TYR A 355 -19.06 5.36 7.41
N LEU A 356 -17.87 4.80 7.53
CA LEU A 356 -17.42 3.59 6.86
C LEU A 356 -17.30 2.50 7.93
N ASP A 357 -17.98 1.38 7.75
CA ASP A 357 -18.05 0.33 8.75
C ASP A 357 -17.87 -1.05 8.12
N LEU A 358 -16.88 -1.80 8.61
CA LEU A 358 -16.70 -3.22 8.32
C LEU A 358 -17.20 -4.00 9.52
N GLN A 359 -18.31 -4.72 9.37
CA GLN A 359 -18.89 -5.48 10.45
C GLN A 359 -19.27 -6.90 10.03
N GLY A 360 -19.24 -7.81 10.99
CA GLY A 360 -19.63 -9.19 10.74
C GLY A 360 -19.26 -10.11 11.88
N SER A 361 -19.40 -11.40 11.62
CA SER A 361 -19.04 -12.43 12.59
C SER A 361 -18.55 -13.71 11.93
N GLY A 362 -17.84 -14.49 12.71
CA GLY A 362 -17.37 -15.78 12.31
C GLY A 362 -17.28 -16.75 13.49
N THR A 363 -17.05 -18.01 13.15
CA THR A 363 -16.83 -19.08 14.12
C THR A 363 -15.40 -19.57 14.03
N ILE A 364 -14.74 -19.69 15.16
CA ILE A 364 -13.38 -20.24 15.28
C ILE A 364 -13.49 -21.73 15.61
N THR A 365 -12.99 -22.58 14.73
CA THR A 365 -12.92 -24.04 14.94
C THR A 365 -11.51 -24.51 14.63
N ASP A 366 -10.88 -25.20 15.56
CA ASP A 366 -9.50 -25.71 15.43
C ASP A 366 -8.49 -24.60 15.00
N GLY A 367 -8.65 -23.39 15.55
CA GLY A 367 -7.80 -22.24 15.24
C GLY A 367 -8.08 -21.58 13.89
N LYS A 368 -9.12 -21.98 13.16
CA LYS A 368 -9.53 -21.40 11.89
C LYS A 368 -10.82 -20.60 12.05
N LEU A 369 -10.79 -19.31 11.66
CA LEU A 369 -11.96 -18.44 11.62
C LEU A 369 -12.63 -18.56 10.25
N ASN A 370 -13.94 -18.83 10.27
CA ASN A 370 -14.80 -18.78 9.11
C ASN A 370 -15.95 -17.80 9.41
N GLY A 371 -16.15 -16.81 8.55
CA GLY A 371 -17.10 -15.74 8.84
C GLY A 371 -17.59 -14.98 7.62
N MET A 372 -18.65 -14.18 7.84
CA MET A 372 -19.21 -13.27 6.86
C MET A 372 -19.20 -11.84 7.42
N TYR A 373 -18.75 -10.93 6.58
CA TYR A 373 -18.61 -9.52 6.92
C TYR A 373 -19.22 -8.66 5.81
N THR A 374 -19.59 -7.43 6.15
CA THR A 374 -20.13 -6.46 5.22
C THR A 374 -19.40 -5.14 5.40
N LEU A 375 -19.03 -4.53 4.28
CA LEU A 375 -18.51 -3.16 4.26
C LEU A 375 -19.66 -2.22 3.95
N HIS A 376 -19.89 -1.26 4.84
CA HIS A 376 -20.94 -0.26 4.72
C HIS A 376 -20.33 1.12 4.51
N TYR A 377 -21.03 1.94 3.72
CA TYR A 377 -20.86 3.38 3.72
C TYR A 377 -22.22 3.99 4.09
N ASN A 378 -22.27 4.65 5.24
CA ASN A 378 -23.53 5.06 5.89
C ASN A 378 -24.43 3.83 6.10
N SER A 379 -25.65 3.87 5.57
CA SER A 379 -26.60 2.75 5.67
C SER A 379 -26.48 1.73 4.54
N ASP A 380 -25.66 1.99 3.53
CA ASP A 380 -25.59 1.20 2.31
C ASP A 380 -24.49 0.15 2.38
N ILE A 381 -24.83 -1.10 2.10
CA ILE A 381 -23.85 -2.18 1.98
C ILE A 381 -23.16 -2.05 0.63
N LEU A 382 -21.84 -1.83 0.65
CA LEU A 382 -21.02 -1.74 -0.57
C LEU A 382 -20.52 -3.12 -1.02
N PHE A 383 -20.07 -3.93 -0.05
CA PHE A 383 -19.50 -5.25 -0.31
C PHE A 383 -19.90 -6.27 0.75
N HIS A 384 -20.07 -7.50 0.30
CA HIS A 384 -20.06 -8.70 1.15
C HIS A 384 -18.66 -9.31 1.10
N VAL A 385 -18.13 -9.68 2.26
CA VAL A 385 -16.82 -10.29 2.42
C VAL A 385 -16.97 -11.61 3.16
N ASN A 386 -16.63 -12.72 2.51
CA ASN A 386 -16.53 -14.01 3.17
C ASN A 386 -15.07 -14.28 3.52
N VAL A 387 -14.83 -14.72 4.73
CA VAL A 387 -13.52 -15.17 5.22
C VAL A 387 -13.60 -16.66 5.51
N THR A 388 -12.67 -17.43 4.96
CA THR A 388 -12.62 -18.88 5.13
C THR A 388 -11.21 -19.30 5.53
N ASP A 389 -11.11 -20.22 6.49
CA ASP A 389 -9.86 -20.82 6.95
C ASP A 389 -8.79 -19.80 7.42
N TYR A 390 -9.20 -18.61 7.89
CA TYR A 390 -8.24 -17.65 8.45
C TYR A 390 -7.59 -18.21 9.71
N ASP A 391 -6.26 -18.36 9.68
CA ASP A 391 -5.48 -18.98 10.73
C ASP A 391 -5.21 -17.99 11.88
N THR A 392 -5.99 -18.12 12.95
CA THR A 392 -5.86 -17.26 14.13
C THR A 392 -4.59 -17.53 14.94
N GLU A 393 -4.00 -18.72 14.84
CA GLU A 393 -2.74 -19.04 15.51
C GLU A 393 -1.53 -18.49 14.73
N ALA A 394 -1.55 -18.60 13.40
CA ALA A 394 -0.55 -17.98 12.55
C ALA A 394 -0.55 -16.44 12.69
N ALA A 395 -1.73 -15.82 12.82
CA ALA A 395 -1.88 -14.39 13.05
C ALA A 395 -1.15 -13.89 14.32
N LYS A 396 -1.12 -14.69 15.39
CA LYS A 396 -0.37 -14.37 16.61
C LYS A 396 1.15 -14.29 16.41
N SER A 397 1.66 -14.90 15.35
CA SER A 397 3.07 -14.83 14.95
C SER A 397 3.36 -13.82 13.85
N GLY A 398 2.37 -12.97 13.50
CA GLY A 398 2.51 -11.97 12.42
C GLY A 398 2.30 -12.51 11.01
N SER A 399 1.83 -13.77 10.86
CA SER A 399 1.50 -14.35 9.56
C SER A 399 0.02 -14.13 9.22
N ILE A 400 -0.30 -13.96 7.93
CA ILE A 400 -1.68 -13.84 7.45
C ILE A 400 -1.96 -15.00 6.51
N ILE A 401 -2.80 -15.93 6.94
CA ILE A 401 -3.17 -17.11 6.15
C ILE A 401 -4.68 -17.22 6.14
N GLY A 402 -5.29 -17.21 4.95
CA GLY A 402 -6.74 -17.32 4.82
C GLY A 402 -7.24 -17.05 3.41
N LYS A 403 -8.54 -17.32 3.21
CA LYS A 403 -9.24 -17.08 1.95
C LYS A 403 -10.30 -16.03 2.14
N TYR A 404 -10.40 -15.14 1.18
CA TYR A 404 -11.32 -14.01 1.20
C TYR A 404 -12.09 -13.97 -0.11
N SER A 405 -13.38 -13.70 -0.04
CA SER A 405 -14.24 -13.58 -1.21
C SER A 405 -15.03 -12.28 -1.11
N PHE A 406 -14.85 -11.39 -2.08
CA PHE A 406 -15.47 -10.07 -2.11
C PHE A 406 -16.51 -10.03 -3.20
N LYS A 407 -17.74 -9.64 -2.86
CA LYS A 407 -18.85 -9.47 -3.80
C LYS A 407 -19.49 -8.11 -3.63
N ALA A 408 -19.64 -7.37 -4.74
CA ALA A 408 -20.34 -6.09 -4.74
C ALA A 408 -21.80 -6.27 -4.34
N ALA A 409 -22.32 -5.35 -3.51
CA ALA A 409 -23.71 -5.29 -3.05
C ALA A 409 -24.47 -4.13 -3.70
N GLU A 410 -25.81 -4.16 -3.65
CA GLU A 410 -26.67 -3.17 -4.31
C GLU A 410 -26.43 -1.72 -3.84
N GLY A 411 -25.97 -1.51 -2.59
CA GLY A 411 -25.64 -0.17 -2.08
C GLY A 411 -24.50 0.50 -2.85
N LEU A 412 -23.62 -0.29 -3.49
CA LEU A 412 -22.56 0.27 -4.35
C LEU A 412 -23.16 0.99 -5.58
N ALA A 413 -24.32 0.55 -6.10
CA ALA A 413 -25.00 1.25 -7.20
C ALA A 413 -25.43 2.67 -6.81
N GLY A 414 -25.82 2.88 -5.56
CA GLY A 414 -26.16 4.21 -5.03
C GLY A 414 -24.96 5.15 -4.96
N ALA A 415 -23.77 4.60 -4.70
CA ALA A 415 -22.51 5.35 -4.63
C ALA A 415 -21.87 5.51 -6.01
N ASN A 416 -21.88 4.46 -6.84
CA ASN A 416 -21.30 4.44 -8.18
C ASN A 416 -21.95 3.34 -9.04
N GLU A 417 -22.92 3.71 -9.87
CA GLU A 417 -23.70 2.77 -10.71
C GLU A 417 -22.82 2.08 -11.77
N GLU A 418 -21.87 2.78 -12.35
CA GLU A 418 -20.95 2.24 -13.37
C GLU A 418 -20.06 1.15 -12.76
N LEU A 419 -19.45 1.43 -11.62
CA LEU A 419 -18.62 0.47 -10.89
C LEU A 419 -19.43 -0.75 -10.44
N TYR A 420 -20.65 -0.56 -9.92
CA TYR A 420 -21.53 -1.67 -9.56
C TYR A 420 -21.90 -2.53 -10.78
N SER A 421 -22.27 -1.90 -11.90
CA SER A 421 -22.60 -2.61 -13.14
C SER A 421 -21.43 -3.47 -13.62
N MET A 422 -20.21 -2.98 -13.46
CA MET A 422 -19.00 -3.71 -13.82
C MET A 422 -18.72 -4.88 -12.86
N LEU A 423 -18.83 -4.66 -11.54
CA LEU A 423 -18.42 -5.63 -10.51
C LEU A 423 -19.51 -6.63 -10.11
N SER A 424 -20.79 -6.31 -10.30
CA SER A 424 -21.90 -7.15 -9.80
C SER A 424 -21.97 -8.55 -10.38
N ALA A 425 -21.43 -8.74 -11.60
CA ALA A 425 -21.36 -10.04 -12.28
C ALA A 425 -20.23 -10.93 -11.78
N PHE A 426 -19.33 -10.40 -10.94
CA PHE A 426 -18.10 -11.05 -10.53
C PHE A 426 -17.99 -11.17 -9.01
N THR A 427 -17.15 -12.09 -8.60
CA THR A 427 -16.61 -12.21 -7.25
C THR A 427 -15.09 -12.14 -7.35
N LEU A 428 -14.46 -11.38 -6.47
CA LEU A 428 -13.00 -11.38 -6.34
C LEU A 428 -12.64 -12.31 -5.19
N ASP A 429 -12.02 -13.44 -5.50
CA ASP A 429 -11.50 -14.38 -4.52
C ASP A 429 -10.00 -14.14 -4.32
N ALA A 430 -9.56 -14.13 -3.06
CA ALA A 430 -8.17 -13.99 -2.67
C ALA A 430 -7.77 -15.15 -1.74
N ASP A 431 -6.75 -15.92 -2.12
CA ASP A 431 -6.06 -16.87 -1.26
C ASP A 431 -4.74 -16.23 -0.83
N VAL A 432 -4.58 -16.02 0.48
CA VAL A 432 -3.46 -15.26 1.04
C VAL A 432 -2.69 -16.16 2.00
N ASN A 433 -1.37 -16.23 1.79
CA ASN A 433 -0.45 -16.92 2.69
C ASN A 433 0.82 -16.08 2.84
N ILE A 434 0.82 -15.18 3.82
CA ILE A 434 1.94 -14.30 4.14
C ILE A 434 2.65 -14.86 5.36
N GLN A 435 3.90 -15.28 5.16
CA GLN A 435 4.79 -15.74 6.21
C GLN A 435 6.16 -15.06 6.04
N ALA A 436 6.98 -15.07 7.09
CA ALA A 436 8.29 -14.42 7.07
C ALA A 436 9.20 -14.84 5.89
N ALA A 437 9.18 -16.12 5.53
CA ALA A 437 10.06 -16.68 4.50
C ALA A 437 9.41 -16.76 3.11
N GLU A 438 8.10 -16.53 2.99
CA GLU A 438 7.37 -16.70 1.75
C GLU A 438 6.05 -15.95 1.79
N GLN A 439 5.74 -15.23 0.72
CA GLN A 439 4.48 -14.51 0.56
C GLN A 439 3.80 -14.97 -0.72
N ASN A 440 2.62 -15.54 -0.57
CA ASN A 440 1.80 -16.03 -1.68
C ASN A 440 0.46 -15.31 -1.68
N TYR A 441 0.08 -14.81 -2.83
CA TYR A 441 -1.23 -14.24 -3.10
C TYR A 441 -1.77 -14.86 -4.38
N SER A 442 -3.01 -15.34 -4.36
CA SER A 442 -3.73 -15.75 -5.56
C SER A 442 -5.04 -14.96 -5.61
N LEU A 443 -5.18 -14.08 -6.58
CA LEU A 443 -6.33 -13.22 -6.79
C LEU A 443 -7.09 -13.68 -8.01
N SER A 444 -8.33 -14.16 -7.84
CA SER A 444 -9.14 -14.70 -8.93
C SER A 444 -10.39 -13.86 -9.15
N LEU A 445 -10.61 -13.44 -10.39
CA LEU A 445 -11.87 -12.88 -10.84
C LEU A 445 -12.80 -14.04 -11.26
N VAL A 446 -13.87 -14.24 -10.51
CA VAL A 446 -14.77 -15.39 -10.65
C VAL A 446 -16.13 -14.95 -11.17
N SER A 447 -16.69 -15.65 -12.15
CA SER A 447 -18.06 -15.50 -12.60
C SER A 447 -18.70 -16.87 -12.80
N ASN A 448 -19.90 -17.09 -12.25
CA ASN A 448 -20.62 -18.38 -12.31
C ASN A 448 -19.72 -19.57 -11.90
N ASP A 449 -19.02 -19.46 -10.78
CA ASP A 449 -18.09 -20.45 -10.22
C ASP A 449 -16.89 -20.79 -11.13
N THR A 450 -16.62 -19.98 -12.15
CA THR A 450 -15.46 -20.12 -13.03
C THR A 450 -14.51 -18.96 -12.82
N ALA A 451 -13.25 -19.25 -12.52
CA ALA A 451 -12.20 -18.23 -12.49
C ALA A 451 -11.88 -17.80 -13.93
N LEU A 452 -12.19 -16.55 -14.24
CA LEU A 452 -11.96 -15.96 -15.56
C LEU A 452 -10.52 -15.50 -15.75
N ALA A 453 -9.93 -14.99 -14.68
CA ALA A 453 -8.52 -14.63 -14.61
C ALA A 453 -8.02 -14.87 -13.20
N THR A 454 -6.78 -15.31 -13.06
CA THR A 454 -6.11 -15.49 -11.78
C THR A 454 -4.74 -14.85 -11.84
N LEU A 455 -4.47 -13.94 -10.92
CA LEU A 455 -3.15 -13.34 -10.69
C LEU A 455 -2.52 -14.02 -9.49
N ASP A 456 -1.46 -14.78 -9.73
CA ASP A 456 -0.63 -15.39 -8.69
C ASP A 456 0.61 -14.54 -8.46
N ILE A 457 0.89 -14.22 -7.21
CA ILE A 457 2.08 -13.50 -6.77
C ILE A 457 2.77 -14.36 -5.72
N ASN A 458 4.00 -14.77 -6.00
CA ASN A 458 4.84 -15.46 -5.04
C ASN A 458 6.13 -14.66 -4.85
N THR A 459 6.48 -14.38 -3.59
CA THR A 459 7.69 -13.66 -3.22
C THR A 459 8.46 -14.46 -2.18
N VAL A 460 9.74 -14.70 -2.46
CA VAL A 460 10.66 -15.43 -1.58
C VAL A 460 11.99 -14.68 -1.47
N PRO A 461 12.66 -14.71 -0.30
CA PRO A 461 14.04 -14.25 -0.20
C PRO A 461 14.94 -15.06 -1.14
N SER A 462 15.77 -14.38 -1.92
CA SER A 462 16.74 -15.03 -2.84
C SER A 462 17.89 -14.09 -3.09
N CYS A 463 19.10 -14.60 -2.99
CA CYS A 463 20.34 -13.93 -3.40
C CYS A 463 21.08 -14.69 -4.50
N ASP A 464 20.36 -15.52 -5.25
CA ASP A 464 20.94 -16.41 -6.27
C ASP A 464 21.37 -15.65 -7.53
N MET A 465 20.81 -14.46 -7.77
CA MET A 465 21.22 -13.62 -8.89
C MET A 465 22.69 -13.23 -8.81
N GLU A 466 23.41 -13.36 -9.92
CA GLU A 466 24.80 -12.87 -10.05
C GLU A 466 24.80 -11.45 -10.63
N ILE A 467 25.45 -10.52 -9.92
CA ILE A 467 25.71 -9.17 -10.41
C ILE A 467 27.13 -9.17 -10.98
N PRO A 468 27.34 -8.82 -12.26
CA PRO A 468 28.68 -8.75 -12.84
C PRO A 468 29.47 -7.57 -12.24
N ASP A 469 30.79 -7.59 -12.38
CA ASP A 469 31.60 -6.40 -12.09
C ASP A 469 31.29 -5.31 -13.12
N LEU A 470 30.51 -4.29 -12.69
CA LEU A 470 30.05 -3.22 -13.57
C LEU A 470 31.19 -2.38 -14.16
N SER A 471 32.34 -2.34 -13.49
CA SER A 471 33.54 -1.63 -13.97
C SER A 471 34.31 -2.39 -15.05
N ALA A 472 34.04 -3.69 -15.22
CA ALA A 472 34.73 -4.59 -16.14
C ALA A 472 33.82 -5.09 -17.28
N LEU A 473 32.62 -4.50 -17.46
CA LEU A 473 31.72 -4.88 -18.53
C LEU A 473 32.36 -4.61 -19.91
N GLU A 474 32.24 -5.57 -20.80
CA GLU A 474 32.59 -5.45 -22.21
C GLU A 474 31.35 -5.15 -23.04
N ASN A 475 31.51 -4.60 -24.27
CA ASN A 475 30.43 -4.25 -25.18
C ASN A 475 29.38 -3.30 -24.57
N VAL A 476 29.87 -2.21 -23.97
CA VAL A 476 29.02 -1.18 -23.38
C VAL A 476 28.79 -0.06 -24.40
N TYR A 477 27.52 0.29 -24.63
CA TYR A 477 27.08 1.28 -25.59
C TYR A 477 26.38 2.43 -24.85
N ASP A 478 26.86 3.65 -25.08
CA ASP A 478 26.33 4.86 -24.41
C ASP A 478 25.04 5.31 -25.09
N ALA A 479 23.92 5.33 -24.35
CA ALA A 479 22.62 5.75 -24.86
C ALA A 479 22.58 7.22 -25.28
N SER A 480 23.47 8.06 -24.78
CA SER A 480 23.57 9.49 -25.15
C SER A 480 24.38 9.73 -26.45
N ASP A 481 25.08 8.72 -26.97
CA ASP A 481 25.89 8.83 -28.18
C ASP A 481 25.24 8.08 -29.34
N GLU A 482 24.73 8.82 -30.33
CA GLU A 482 24.10 8.28 -31.53
C GLU A 482 25.00 7.28 -32.28
N THR A 483 26.32 7.51 -32.29
CA THR A 483 27.26 6.58 -32.94
C THR A 483 27.31 5.25 -32.19
N SER A 484 27.40 5.30 -30.86
CA SER A 484 27.38 4.13 -29.99
C SER A 484 26.08 3.34 -30.13
N MET A 485 24.94 4.04 -30.19
CA MET A 485 23.63 3.38 -30.38
C MET A 485 23.47 2.77 -31.78
N ASN A 486 24.05 3.37 -32.83
CA ASN A 486 24.09 2.75 -34.16
C ASN A 486 24.97 1.47 -34.19
N GLU A 487 26.07 1.47 -33.44
CA GLU A 487 26.91 0.27 -33.26
C GLU A 487 26.14 -0.82 -32.50
N PHE A 488 25.43 -0.46 -31.41
CA PHE A 488 24.57 -1.39 -30.68
C PHE A 488 23.48 -1.98 -31.60
N ALA A 489 22.78 -1.14 -32.36
CA ALA A 489 21.74 -1.57 -33.29
C ALA A 489 22.25 -2.63 -34.30
N ALA A 490 23.52 -2.54 -34.70
CA ALA A 490 24.15 -3.51 -35.60
C ALA A 490 24.42 -4.89 -34.94
N THR A 491 24.37 -4.98 -33.60
CA THR A 491 24.52 -6.24 -32.86
C THR A 491 23.22 -7.00 -32.65
N LEU A 492 22.06 -6.34 -32.88
CA LEU A 492 20.74 -6.89 -32.56
C LEU A 492 20.39 -8.08 -33.45
N ASN A 493 19.98 -9.16 -32.79
CA ASN A 493 19.43 -10.35 -33.42
C ASN A 493 18.06 -10.67 -32.82
N LEU A 494 16.99 -10.32 -33.49
CA LEU A 494 15.61 -10.53 -33.02
C LEU A 494 15.09 -11.95 -33.29
N GLU A 495 15.79 -12.75 -34.11
CA GLU A 495 15.31 -14.09 -34.52
C GLU A 495 14.98 -15.00 -33.31
N PRO A 496 15.78 -15.06 -32.22
CA PRO A 496 15.44 -15.90 -31.08
C PRO A 496 14.12 -15.48 -30.40
N VAL A 497 13.91 -14.16 -30.19
CA VAL A 497 12.67 -13.64 -29.56
C VAL A 497 11.45 -13.96 -30.45
N LEU A 498 11.56 -13.76 -31.75
CA LEU A 498 10.47 -14.06 -32.70
C LEU A 498 10.12 -15.56 -32.68
N ASN A 499 11.13 -16.43 -32.63
CA ASN A 499 10.93 -17.87 -32.52
C ASN A 499 10.28 -18.27 -31.19
N ASN A 500 10.66 -17.62 -30.10
CA ASN A 500 10.06 -17.84 -28.78
C ASN A 500 8.59 -17.41 -28.76
N LEU A 501 8.25 -16.26 -29.36
CA LEU A 501 6.86 -15.79 -29.49
C LEU A 501 5.99 -16.78 -30.30
N LEU A 502 6.50 -17.27 -31.42
CA LEU A 502 5.81 -18.32 -32.22
C LEU A 502 5.64 -19.61 -31.41
N THR A 503 6.67 -20.02 -30.65
CA THR A 503 6.62 -21.19 -29.78
C THR A 503 5.60 -21.03 -28.65
N ALA A 504 5.44 -19.82 -28.14
CA ALA A 504 4.41 -19.46 -27.16
C ALA A 504 2.99 -19.50 -27.74
N GLY A 505 2.85 -19.65 -29.05
CA GLY A 505 1.57 -19.76 -29.74
C GLY A 505 1.07 -18.46 -30.37
N MET A 506 1.88 -17.40 -30.41
CA MET A 506 1.51 -16.16 -31.10
C MET A 506 1.31 -16.42 -32.59
N PRO A 507 0.18 -16.02 -33.20
CA PRO A 507 -0.05 -16.15 -34.62
C PRO A 507 0.99 -15.39 -35.45
N GLU A 508 1.47 -15.99 -36.54
CA GLU A 508 2.46 -15.38 -37.44
C GLU A 508 1.97 -14.04 -38.02
N GLU A 509 0.68 -13.96 -38.34
CA GLU A 509 0.06 -12.74 -38.86
C GLU A 509 0.12 -11.59 -37.84
N LEU A 510 -0.07 -11.91 -36.54
CA LEU A 510 0.03 -10.92 -35.45
C LEU A 510 1.49 -10.47 -35.26
N LEU A 511 2.43 -11.42 -35.27
CA LEU A 511 3.84 -11.12 -35.19
C LEU A 511 4.30 -10.20 -36.31
N MET A 512 3.87 -10.49 -37.57
CA MET A 512 4.18 -9.65 -38.72
C MET A 512 3.54 -8.26 -38.60
N ALA A 513 2.29 -8.16 -38.11
CA ALA A 513 1.65 -6.87 -37.88
C ALA A 513 2.43 -6.01 -36.87
N LEU A 514 2.93 -6.58 -35.78
CA LEU A 514 3.76 -5.88 -34.79
C LEU A 514 5.08 -5.38 -35.38
N LEU A 515 5.74 -6.18 -36.22
CA LEU A 515 7.02 -5.81 -36.84
C LEU A 515 6.89 -4.71 -37.92
N TYR A 516 5.72 -4.57 -38.54
CA TYR A 516 5.51 -3.61 -39.62
C TYR A 516 4.59 -2.43 -39.26
N SER A 517 4.05 -2.36 -38.03
CA SER A 517 3.20 -1.25 -37.58
C SER A 517 3.94 0.11 -37.58
N ASP A 518 5.22 0.12 -37.23
CA ASP A 518 6.05 1.36 -37.23
C ASP A 518 6.45 1.82 -38.65
N ALA A 519 6.35 0.92 -39.67
CA ALA A 519 6.76 1.30 -41.03
C ALA A 519 5.71 2.14 -41.79
N THR A 520 4.54 2.39 -41.20
CA THR A 520 3.43 3.09 -41.88
C THR A 520 3.17 4.51 -41.32
N GLU A 521 3.73 4.91 -40.20
CA GLU A 521 3.56 6.29 -39.68
C GLU A 521 4.34 7.35 -40.49
N ASP A 522 5.44 7.00 -41.14
CA ASP A 522 6.23 7.92 -41.97
C ASP A 522 5.67 8.18 -43.39
N VAL A 523 4.57 7.52 -43.81
CA VAL A 523 4.03 7.64 -45.18
C VAL A 523 2.90 8.68 -45.28
N TYR A 524 2.38 9.22 -44.17
CA TYR A 524 1.29 10.23 -44.19
C TYR A 524 1.70 11.66 -43.88
N ALA A 525 2.97 11.95 -43.82
CA ALA A 525 3.48 13.33 -43.58
C ALA A 525 3.94 14.03 -44.85
N GLU A 526 3.15 14.01 -45.93
CA GLU A 526 3.25 15.06 -47.00
C GLU A 526 1.99 14.99 -47.88
N GLU A 527 0.90 15.65 -47.51
CA GLU A 527 -0.03 16.22 -48.46
C GLU A 527 0.27 17.70 -48.64
N PRO A 528 0.51 18.17 -49.88
CA PRO A 528 0.76 19.59 -50.13
C PRO A 528 -0.56 20.36 -50.12
N GLY A 529 -0.65 21.29 -49.21
CA GLY A 529 -1.38 22.55 -49.34
C GLY A 529 -2.78 22.50 -49.94
N THR A 530 -3.80 22.39 -49.09
CA THR A 530 -5.09 23.01 -49.36
C THR A 530 -5.26 24.21 -48.44
N GLU A 531 -5.15 25.40 -49.05
CA GLU A 531 -5.47 26.69 -48.40
C GLU A 531 -6.91 26.64 -47.87
N LEU A 532 -7.07 26.84 -46.55
CA LEU A 532 -8.36 27.12 -45.94
C LEU A 532 -8.86 28.50 -46.39
N PRO A 533 -10.13 28.65 -46.82
CA PRO A 533 -10.69 29.94 -47.11
C PRO A 533 -10.84 30.77 -45.85
N SER A 534 -10.42 32.05 -45.96
CA SER A 534 -10.48 33.09 -44.96
C SER A 534 -11.85 33.26 -44.31
N GLU A 535 -11.78 33.61 -43.03
CA GLU A 535 -12.86 34.06 -42.13
C GLU A 535 -13.91 34.92 -42.83
N THR A 536 -15.16 34.50 -42.71
CA THR A 536 -16.32 35.38 -42.90
C THR A 536 -16.82 35.83 -41.54
N GLU A 537 -16.80 37.18 -41.37
CA GLU A 537 -17.31 37.90 -40.22
C GLU A 537 -18.73 37.49 -39.84
N VAL A 538 -18.93 37.22 -38.54
CA VAL A 538 -20.26 37.10 -37.92
C VAL A 538 -20.65 38.45 -37.37
N PRO A 539 -21.81 39.04 -37.74
CA PRO A 539 -22.28 40.29 -37.15
C PRO A 539 -22.72 40.14 -35.71
N ALA A 540 -22.24 41.07 -34.87
CA ALA A 540 -22.82 41.29 -33.55
C ALA A 540 -24.22 41.91 -33.73
N ASP A 541 -25.22 41.23 -33.11
CA ASP A 541 -26.37 41.84 -32.42
C ASP A 541 -27.30 40.74 -31.98
N ILE A 542 -27.54 40.63 -30.71
CA ILE A 542 -28.82 40.70 -30.02
C ILE A 542 -28.53 40.61 -28.53
N ALA A 543 -28.77 41.75 -27.88
CA ALA A 543 -28.81 41.91 -26.44
C ALA A 543 -30.19 41.54 -25.89
N THR A 544 -30.17 41.12 -24.59
CA THR A 544 -31.22 41.28 -23.56
C THR A 544 -32.58 40.65 -23.76
N ALA A 545 -32.90 39.76 -22.76
CA ALA A 545 -34.16 39.76 -21.96
C ALA A 545 -33.93 38.83 -20.77
N GLU A 546 -33.79 39.37 -19.63
CA GLU A 546 -34.55 39.48 -18.40
C GLU A 546 -35.56 38.37 -18.09
N ALA A 547 -35.34 37.80 -16.87
CA ALA A 547 -36.27 37.49 -15.76
C ALA A 547 -37.54 36.64 -16.00
N ALA A 548 -37.58 35.50 -15.40
CA ALA A 548 -38.57 35.08 -14.39
C ALA A 548 -38.12 33.80 -13.67
#